data_c5976b814da83c35fa4a0426f720c1c9
#
_entry.id   c5976b814da83c35fa4a0426f720c1c9
#
_cell.length_a   1.000
_cell.length_b   1.000
_cell.length_c   1.000
_cell.angle_alpha   90.00
_cell.angle_beta   90.00
_cell.angle_gamma   90.00
#
_symmetry.space_group_name_H-M   'P 1'
#
loop_
_entity.id
_entity.type
_entity.pdbx_description
1 polymer ?
#
loop_
_entity_poly.entity_id
_entity_poly.type
_entity_poly.pdbx_seq_one_letter_code
_entity_poly.pdbx_strand_id
1 'polypeptide(L)'
;MALKINSSFKYHPTIEMEDVLPRIVGRLTVLYNQKEYKIIGYLDDRIRLILQDPQQPDCEIIVEMDQVKPLLRKMDSMTDDEKDYYQSLLDGVANQTKEVWEVTEWLNRKLFDYKDLIGEGLAEEK
;
A
#
# COMPACT_ATOMS: atom_id res chain seq x y z
N MET A 1 -15.46 12.61 -30.03
CA MET A 1 -15.05 12.38 -29.47
C MET A 1 -14.68 12.39 -28.67
N ALA A 2 -14.74 12.80 -28.44
CA ALA A 2 -14.27 12.85 -27.62
C ALA A 2 -14.13 12.26 -26.96
N LEU A 3 -14.34 12.26 -26.77
CA LEU A 3 -14.10 11.61 -26.10
C LEU A 3 -13.62 10.57 -26.15
N LYS A 4 -13.52 10.10 -26.79
CA LYS A 4 -12.87 9.18 -26.81
C LYS A 4 -11.68 9.33 -26.58
N ILE A 5 -11.35 10.14 -26.62
CA ILE A 5 -10.30 10.42 -26.28
C ILE A 5 -9.99 10.04 -25.11
N ASN A 6 -10.77 10.19 -24.46
CA ASN A 6 -10.61 9.75 -23.37
C ASN A 6 -10.14 8.48 -23.27
N SER A 7 -10.33 7.81 -24.23
CA SER A 7 -9.79 6.59 -24.15
C SER A 7 -8.35 6.65 -24.19
N SER A 8 -7.80 7.46 -24.90
CA SER A 8 -6.43 7.56 -24.95
C SER A 8 -5.91 8.13 -23.74
N PHE A 9 -6.68 8.93 -23.08
CA PHE A 9 -6.29 9.27 -21.94
C PHE A 9 -6.86 8.46 -20.98
N LYS A 10 -7.18 7.31 -21.25
CA LYS A 10 -7.63 6.46 -20.41
C LYS A 10 -6.97 6.48 -19.13
N TYR A 11 -7.59 6.18 -18.08
CA TYR A 11 -7.09 6.12 -16.75
C TYR A 11 -5.91 5.20 -16.70
N HIS A 12 -4.79 5.69 -16.28
CA HIS A 12 -3.62 4.90 -16.02
C HIS A 12 -3.51 4.80 -14.50
N PRO A 13 -3.70 3.63 -13.92
CA PRO A 13 -3.63 3.50 -12.47
C PRO A 13 -2.29 3.94 -11.94
N THR A 14 -2.30 4.69 -10.87
CA THR A 14 -1.10 5.09 -10.17
C THR A 14 -1.31 4.85 -8.69
N ILE A 15 -0.20 4.71 -7.97
CA ILE A 15 -0.25 4.59 -6.53
C ILE A 15 -0.77 5.92 -5.98
N GLU A 16 -1.60 5.87 -4.98
CA GLU A 16 -2.18 7.06 -4.36
C GLU A 16 -1.83 7.13 -2.90
N MET A 17 -1.92 8.32 -2.32
CA MET A 17 -1.58 8.50 -0.92
C MET A 17 -2.43 7.63 0.00
N GLU A 18 -3.69 7.37 -0.37
CA GLU A 18 -4.56 6.50 0.41
C GLU A 18 -4.10 5.05 0.40
N ASP A 19 -3.24 4.67 -0.55
CA ASP A 19 -2.65 3.33 -0.58
C ASP A 19 -1.43 3.24 0.32
N VAL A 20 -0.81 4.36 0.62
CA VAL A 20 0.46 4.42 1.35
C VAL A 20 0.27 4.75 2.82
N LEU A 21 -0.46 5.83 3.11
CA LEU A 21 -0.55 6.35 4.48
C LEU A 21 -1.07 5.33 5.50
N PRO A 22 -2.14 4.58 5.20
CA PRO A 22 -2.65 3.65 6.20
C PRO A 22 -1.70 2.49 6.49
N ARG A 23 -0.74 2.25 5.59
CA ARG A 23 0.21 1.14 5.74
C ARG A 23 1.50 1.53 6.43
N ILE A 24 1.71 2.82 6.67
CA ILE A 24 2.94 3.27 7.33
C ILE A 24 3.04 2.68 8.73
N VAL A 25 1.91 2.54 9.44
CA VAL A 25 1.93 1.94 10.77
C VAL A 25 2.41 0.49 10.74
N GLY A 26 2.32 -0.19 9.61
CA GLY A 26 2.84 -1.54 9.43
C GLY A 26 4.30 -1.55 9.00
N ARG A 27 4.95 -0.40 9.03
CA ARG A 27 6.36 -0.24 8.63
C ARG A 27 6.55 -0.54 7.15
N LEU A 28 5.75 0.12 6.35
CA LEU A 28 5.80 -0.04 4.89
C LEU A 28 7.19 0.33 4.38
N THR A 29 7.73 -0.54 3.52
CA THR A 29 8.92 -0.22 2.75
C THR A 29 8.54 -0.16 1.27
N VAL A 30 9.37 0.51 0.50
CA VAL A 30 9.12 0.71 -0.93
C VAL A 30 10.39 0.44 -1.70
N LEU A 31 10.23 0.11 -2.99
CA LEU A 31 11.35 0.04 -3.91
C LEU A 31 11.45 1.36 -4.67
N TYR A 32 12.65 1.93 -4.69
CA TYR A 32 12.97 3.10 -5.49
C TYR A 32 14.32 2.82 -6.14
N ASN A 33 14.36 2.86 -7.46
CA ASN A 33 15.56 2.50 -8.22
C ASN A 33 16.11 1.14 -7.80
N GLN A 34 15.19 0.18 -7.60
CA GLN A 34 15.52 -1.20 -7.28
C GLN A 34 16.20 -1.36 -5.92
N LYS A 35 16.07 -0.39 -5.03
CA LYS A 35 16.58 -0.46 -3.69
C LYS A 35 15.44 -0.23 -2.71
N GLU A 36 15.48 -0.92 -1.60
CA GLU A 36 14.43 -0.84 -0.60
C GLU A 36 14.68 0.33 0.35
N TYR A 37 13.64 1.13 0.59
CA TYR A 37 13.68 2.27 1.50
C TYR A 37 12.49 2.21 2.43
N LYS A 38 12.65 2.85 3.59
CA LYS A 38 11.57 3.01 4.55
C LYS A 38 10.92 4.37 4.30
N ILE A 39 9.59 4.43 4.39
CA ILE A 39 8.88 5.70 4.31
C ILE A 39 8.85 6.29 5.72
N ILE A 40 9.33 7.51 5.86
CA ILE A 40 9.32 8.20 7.16
C ILE A 40 8.44 9.44 7.17
N GLY A 41 7.91 9.85 6.03
CA GLY A 41 7.02 10.99 5.98
C GLY A 41 6.57 11.32 4.57
N TYR A 42 5.84 12.40 4.45
CA TYR A 42 5.35 12.88 3.16
C TYR A 42 5.27 14.40 3.22
N LEU A 43 5.23 15.02 2.03
CA LEU A 43 5.11 16.46 1.95
C LEU A 43 3.65 16.88 1.84
N ASP A 44 3.38 18.15 2.09
CA ASP A 44 2.01 18.67 2.13
C ASP A 44 1.26 18.51 0.82
N ASP A 45 1.97 18.42 -0.30
CA ASP A 45 1.33 18.25 -1.62
C ASP A 45 0.79 16.83 -1.82
N ARG A 46 1.12 15.90 -0.91
CA ARG A 46 0.64 14.53 -0.95
C ARG A 46 1.02 13.77 -2.21
N ILE A 47 2.04 14.23 -2.90
CA ILE A 47 2.57 13.50 -4.05
C ILE A 47 4.03 13.16 -3.87
N ARG A 48 4.67 13.65 -2.83
CA ARG A 48 6.08 13.35 -2.57
C ARG A 48 6.24 12.70 -1.21
N LEU A 49 7.13 11.73 -1.17
CA LEU A 49 7.42 10.95 0.02
C LEU A 49 8.85 11.22 0.49
N ILE A 50 9.06 11.12 1.77
CA ILE A 50 10.39 11.20 2.37
C ILE A 50 10.81 9.78 2.68
N LEU A 51 11.91 9.35 2.08
CA LEU A 51 12.41 7.99 2.23
C LEU A 51 13.72 7.99 3.01
N GLN A 52 13.92 6.95 3.79
CA GLN A 52 15.14 6.77 4.56
C GLN A 52 15.76 5.43 4.19
N ASP A 53 17.07 5.45 3.91
CA ASP A 53 17.81 4.23 3.66
C ASP A 53 17.97 3.48 4.98
N PRO A 54 17.48 2.25 5.13
CA PRO A 54 17.58 1.52 6.39
C PRO A 54 19.02 1.26 6.81
N GLN A 55 19.97 1.24 5.85
CA GLN A 55 21.37 1.00 6.15
C GLN A 55 22.15 2.29 6.40
N GLN A 56 21.57 3.42 6.06
CA GLN A 56 22.18 4.72 6.27
C GLN A 56 21.11 5.68 6.78
N PRO A 57 20.77 5.59 8.07
CA PRO A 57 19.64 6.37 8.59
C PRO A 57 19.74 7.87 8.44
N ASP A 58 20.97 8.38 8.23
CA ASP A 58 21.17 9.82 8.02
C ASP A 58 20.86 10.24 6.59
N CYS A 59 20.66 9.30 5.69
CA CYS A 59 20.38 9.60 4.31
C CYS A 59 18.88 9.59 4.07
N GLU A 60 18.31 10.78 3.84
CA GLU A 60 16.90 10.93 3.51
C GLU A 60 16.80 11.50 2.12
N ILE A 61 15.88 10.98 1.34
CA ILE A 61 15.62 11.52 0.00
C ILE A 61 14.14 11.79 -0.16
N ILE A 62 13.82 12.74 -1.03
CA ILE A 62 12.45 13.09 -1.35
C ILE A 62 12.19 12.62 -2.77
N VAL A 63 11.15 11.82 -2.95
CA VAL A 63 10.81 11.26 -4.25
C VAL A 63 9.33 11.46 -4.52
N GLU A 64 8.95 11.43 -5.79
CA GLU A 64 7.55 11.46 -6.14
C GLU A 64 6.94 10.08 -5.94
N MET A 65 5.69 10.06 -5.52
CA MET A 65 5.04 8.81 -5.16
C MET A 65 4.93 7.85 -6.34
N ASP A 66 4.81 8.36 -7.56
CA ASP A 66 4.71 7.51 -8.74
C ASP A 66 6.05 6.87 -9.14
N GLN A 67 7.13 7.23 -8.46
CA GLN A 67 8.45 6.65 -8.73
C GLN A 67 8.77 5.48 -7.83
N VAL A 68 7.90 5.15 -6.89
CA VAL A 68 8.15 4.06 -5.94
C VAL A 68 7.09 2.99 -6.08
N LYS A 69 7.44 1.78 -5.65
CA LYS A 69 6.49 0.68 -5.56
C LYS A 69 6.49 0.15 -4.14
N PRO A 70 5.37 0.22 -3.43
CA PRO A 70 5.33 -0.35 -2.08
C PRO A 70 5.51 -1.87 -2.14
N LEU A 71 6.13 -2.40 -1.09
CA LEU A 71 6.31 -3.84 -0.95
C LEU A 71 5.17 -4.37 -0.10
N LEU A 72 4.33 -5.19 -0.69
CA LEU A 72 3.11 -5.67 -0.06
C LEU A 72 3.06 -7.19 -0.07
N ARG A 73 2.28 -7.74 0.84
CA ARG A 73 2.05 -9.18 0.92
C ARG A 73 0.78 -9.52 0.16
N LYS A 74 0.82 -10.58 -0.62
CA LYS A 74 -0.39 -11.06 -1.28
C LYS A 74 -1.36 -11.61 -0.26
N MET A 75 -2.65 -11.47 -0.53
CA MET A 75 -3.68 -11.98 0.37
C MET A 75 -3.54 -13.48 0.61
N ASP A 76 -3.12 -14.23 -0.42
CA ASP A 76 -2.96 -15.68 -0.29
C ASP A 76 -1.68 -16.08 0.47
N SER A 77 -0.88 -15.11 0.90
CA SER A 77 0.32 -15.38 1.70
C SER A 77 0.04 -15.43 3.20
N MET A 78 -1.22 -15.28 3.61
CA MET A 78 -1.57 -15.35 5.03
C MET A 78 -1.15 -16.67 5.63
N THR A 79 -0.59 -16.61 6.84
CA THR A 79 -0.36 -17.82 7.64
C THR A 79 -1.71 -18.37 8.09
N ASP A 80 -1.72 -19.59 8.64
CA ASP A 80 -2.95 -20.19 9.12
C ASP A 80 -3.56 -19.35 10.25
N ASP A 81 -2.73 -18.84 11.16
CA ASP A 81 -3.21 -17.98 12.23
C ASP A 81 -3.81 -16.68 11.68
N GLU A 82 -3.20 -16.12 10.65
CA GLU A 82 -3.71 -14.91 10.03
C GLU A 82 -5.03 -15.18 9.32
N LYS A 83 -5.16 -16.33 8.65
CA LYS A 83 -6.42 -16.71 8.01
C LYS A 83 -7.53 -16.83 9.02
N ASP A 84 -7.25 -17.46 10.16
CA ASP A 84 -8.23 -17.65 11.22
C ASP A 84 -8.66 -16.29 11.79
N TYR A 85 -7.71 -15.40 12.01
CA TYR A 85 -8.03 -14.09 12.55
C TYR A 85 -8.83 -13.26 11.53
N TYR A 86 -8.44 -13.31 10.27
CA TYR A 86 -9.14 -12.61 9.20
C TYR A 86 -10.59 -13.11 9.11
N GLN A 87 -10.78 -14.42 9.16
CA GLN A 87 -12.12 -15.00 9.11
C GLN A 87 -12.94 -14.55 10.33
N SER A 88 -12.34 -14.48 11.51
CA SER A 88 -13.05 -14.01 12.69
C SER A 88 -13.48 -12.54 12.55
N LEU A 89 -12.66 -11.72 11.90
CA LEU A 89 -13.04 -10.33 11.64
C LEU A 89 -14.21 -10.26 10.65
N LEU A 90 -14.19 -11.07 9.60
CA LEU A 90 -15.27 -11.10 8.62
C LEU A 90 -16.57 -11.59 9.26
N ASP A 91 -16.49 -12.60 10.11
CA ASP A 91 -17.66 -13.11 10.84
C ASP A 91 -18.20 -12.03 11.78
N GLY A 92 -17.30 -11.27 12.40
CA GLY A 92 -17.70 -10.15 13.25
C GLY A 92 -18.45 -9.07 12.48
N VAL A 93 -18.02 -8.78 11.25
CA VAL A 93 -18.75 -7.82 10.41
C VAL A 93 -20.12 -8.38 10.05
N ALA A 94 -20.20 -9.66 9.69
CA ALA A 94 -21.44 -10.29 9.30
C ALA A 94 -22.46 -10.31 10.45
N ASN A 95 -22.00 -10.50 11.69
CA ASN A 95 -22.89 -10.53 12.84
C ASN A 95 -22.95 -9.18 13.58
N GLN A 96 -22.38 -8.15 13.00
CA GLN A 96 -22.46 -6.76 13.47
C GLN A 96 -21.75 -6.51 14.80
N THR A 97 -20.74 -7.34 15.14
CA THR A 97 -19.90 -7.09 16.31
C THR A 97 -18.59 -6.39 15.93
N LYS A 98 -18.31 -6.27 14.64
CA LYS A 98 -17.12 -5.60 14.12
C LYS A 98 -17.52 -4.67 13.00
N GLU A 99 -16.70 -3.64 12.78
CA GLU A 99 -16.91 -2.69 11.68
C GLU A 99 -15.99 -3.03 10.52
N VAL A 100 -16.40 -2.65 9.31
CA VAL A 100 -15.60 -2.91 8.11
C VAL A 100 -14.23 -2.25 8.23
N TRP A 101 -14.15 -1.04 8.82
CA TRP A 101 -12.87 -0.35 8.94
C TRP A 101 -11.86 -1.11 9.81
N GLU A 102 -12.33 -1.94 10.75
CA GLU A 102 -11.42 -2.74 11.57
C GLU A 102 -10.72 -3.79 10.72
N VAL A 103 -11.43 -4.37 9.76
CA VAL A 103 -10.85 -5.33 8.82
C VAL A 103 -9.78 -4.64 7.97
N THR A 104 -10.14 -3.49 7.42
CA THR A 104 -9.23 -2.73 6.55
C THR A 104 -7.99 -2.28 7.31
N GLU A 105 -8.17 -1.82 8.54
CA GLU A 105 -7.05 -1.40 9.37
C GLU A 105 -6.07 -2.55 9.60
N TRP A 106 -6.58 -3.72 9.90
CA TRP A 106 -5.73 -4.89 10.14
C TRP A 106 -4.97 -5.27 8.86
N LEU A 107 -5.64 -5.28 7.72
CA LEU A 107 -5.00 -5.59 6.44
C LEU A 107 -3.88 -4.60 6.13
N ASN A 108 -4.12 -3.31 6.36
CA ASN A 108 -3.11 -2.28 6.13
C ASN A 108 -1.92 -2.45 7.08
N ARG A 109 -2.18 -2.75 8.35
CA ARG A 109 -1.12 -2.90 9.34
C ARG A 109 -0.25 -4.10 9.02
N LYS A 110 -0.82 -5.15 8.43
CA LYS A 110 -0.08 -6.34 8.04
C LYS A 110 0.49 -6.23 6.63
N LEU A 111 0.27 -5.10 5.97
CA LEU A 111 0.79 -4.81 4.62
C LEU A 111 0.19 -5.71 3.54
N PHE A 112 -1.03 -6.18 3.72
CA PHE A 112 -1.68 -7.01 2.72
C PHE A 112 -2.20 -6.18 1.55
N ASP A 113 -2.08 -6.73 0.35
CA ASP A 113 -2.52 -6.11 -0.88
C ASP A 113 -3.96 -6.54 -1.20
N TYR A 114 -4.92 -5.88 -0.58
CA TYR A 114 -6.33 -6.23 -0.78
C TYR A 114 -6.94 -5.50 -1.99
N LYS A 115 -6.17 -4.63 -2.66
CA LYS A 115 -6.62 -3.93 -3.86
C LYS A 115 -5.99 -4.47 -5.13
N ASP A 116 -5.16 -5.50 -5.01
CA ASP A 116 -4.44 -6.08 -6.13
C ASP A 116 -3.50 -5.08 -6.83
N LEU A 117 -2.83 -4.26 -6.05
CA LEU A 117 -1.85 -3.31 -6.59
C LEU A 117 -0.68 -4.04 -7.24
N ILE A 118 -0.31 -5.21 -6.72
CA ILE A 118 0.75 -6.03 -7.30
C ILE A 118 0.33 -6.46 -8.71
N GLY A 119 -0.91 -6.92 -8.87
CA GLY A 119 -1.40 -7.33 -10.18
C GLY A 119 -1.47 -6.20 -11.18
N GLU A 120 -1.65 -4.97 -10.70
CA GLU A 120 -1.69 -3.80 -11.57
C GLU A 120 -0.31 -3.21 -11.84
N GLY A 121 0.75 -3.79 -11.28
CA GLY A 121 2.10 -3.30 -11.47
C GLY A 121 2.45 -2.08 -10.62
N LEU A 122 1.61 -1.73 -9.65
CA LEU A 122 1.81 -0.55 -8.80
C LEU A 122 2.54 -0.89 -7.51
N ALA A 123 2.68 -2.16 -7.18
CA ALA A 123 3.38 -2.64 -6.00
C ALA A 123 4.16 -3.88 -6.35
N GLU A 124 5.10 -4.25 -5.50
CA GLU A 124 5.87 -5.49 -5.65
C GLU A 124 5.57 -6.41 -4.47
N GLU A 125 5.71 -7.68 -4.69
CA GLU A 125 5.48 -8.65 -3.64
C GLU A 125 6.63 -8.63 -2.63
N LYS A 126 6.24 -8.55 -1.36
CA LYS A 126 7.21 -8.52 -0.29
C LYS A 126 7.79 -9.89 -0.01
#